data_8a2379cada399c746c0d169a5e9582aa
#
_entry.id   8a2379cada399c746c0d169a5e9582aa
#
_cell.length_a   1.000
_cell.length_b   1.000
_cell.length_c   1.000
_cell.angle_alpha   90.00
_cell.angle_beta   90.00
_cell.angle_gamma   90.00
#
_symmetry.space_group_name_H-M   'P 1'
#
loop_
_entity.id
_entity.type
_entity.pdbx_description
1 polymer ?
#
loop_
_entity_poly.entity_id
_entity_poly.type
_entity_poly.pdbx_seq_one_letter_code
_entity_poly.pdbx_strand_id
1 'polypeptide(L)'
;MTFPRLILMVLFSIECGFLFAQEPLTIISYNVENLFDCQHDTLKDDYSFLPDGMHHWTYYRYQTKLDRIAQVIVNISGWESAALVGLCEVENTRCLLDLCYRLKRFHYKYVHYESDDERGVD
;
A
#
# COMPACT_ATOMS: atom_id res chain seq x y z
N MET A 1 59.86 16.50 -1.47
CA MET A 1 59.01 16.18 -0.31
C MET A 1 57.50 16.44 -0.59
N THR A 2 56.95 16.07 -1.72
CA THR A 2 55.54 16.35 -2.10
C THR A 2 54.71 15.07 -2.35
N PHE A 3 55.36 13.90 -2.42
CA PHE A 3 54.71 12.62 -2.67
C PHE A 3 53.73 12.12 -1.58
N PRO A 4 54.02 12.24 -0.27
CA PRO A 4 53.12 11.67 0.75
C PRO A 4 51.79 12.42 0.89
N ARG A 5 51.74 13.72 0.56
CA ARG A 5 50.48 14.51 0.60
C ARG A 5 49.54 14.19 -0.54
N LEU A 6 50.05 13.88 -1.72
CA LEU A 6 49.25 13.48 -2.88
C LEU A 6 48.64 12.13 -2.68
N ILE A 7 49.40 11.16 -2.16
CA ILE A 7 48.93 9.81 -1.83
C ILE A 7 47.83 9.85 -0.74
N LEU A 8 48.00 10.68 0.27
CA LEU A 8 46.98 10.82 1.33
C LEU A 8 45.68 11.42 0.82
N MET A 9 45.75 12.41 -0.11
CA MET A 9 44.55 12.98 -0.76
C MET A 9 43.82 11.94 -1.64
N VAL A 10 44.54 11.10 -2.37
CA VAL A 10 43.96 10.06 -3.22
C VAL A 10 43.32 8.97 -2.36
N LEU A 11 43.94 8.57 -1.27
CA LEU A 11 43.35 7.59 -0.32
C LEU A 11 42.09 8.15 0.35
N PHE A 12 42.06 9.42 0.75
CA PHE A 12 40.88 10.06 1.32
C PHE A 12 39.73 10.19 0.30
N SER A 13 40.04 10.39 -0.98
CA SER A 13 39.05 10.45 -2.06
C SER A 13 38.43 9.07 -2.37
N ILE A 14 39.16 7.96 -2.16
CA ILE A 14 38.67 6.60 -2.36
C ILE A 14 37.72 6.19 -1.23
N GLU A 15 37.97 6.60 0.02
CA GLU A 15 37.08 6.30 1.14
C GLU A 15 35.77 7.07 1.09
N CYS A 16 35.72 8.28 0.54
CA CYS A 16 34.47 9.02 0.33
C CYS A 16 33.54 8.40 -0.73
N GLY A 17 34.03 7.52 -1.57
CA GLY A 17 33.26 6.85 -2.64
C GLY A 17 32.35 5.70 -2.15
N PHE A 18 32.45 5.27 -0.88
CA PHE A 18 31.67 4.15 -0.33
C PHE A 18 30.56 4.55 0.66
N LEU A 19 30.21 5.82 0.72
CA LEU A 19 28.98 6.22 1.41
C LEU A 19 27.79 5.86 0.53
N PHE A 20 27.38 4.59 0.55
CA PHE A 20 26.09 4.19 0.02
C PHE A 20 25.02 4.85 0.90
N ALA A 21 24.35 5.84 0.35
CA ALA A 21 23.12 6.33 0.95
C ALA A 21 22.15 5.15 0.98
N GLN A 22 21.74 4.73 2.17
CA GLN A 22 20.67 3.72 2.28
C GLN A 22 19.39 4.37 1.74
N GLU A 23 18.80 3.74 0.75
CA GLU A 23 17.49 4.13 0.25
C GLU A 23 16.47 4.06 1.41
N PRO A 24 15.65 5.10 1.61
CA PRO A 24 14.67 5.10 2.67
C PRO A 24 13.63 4.00 2.43
N LEU A 25 13.42 3.13 3.40
CA LEU A 25 12.38 2.10 3.34
C LEU A 25 11.04 2.70 3.78
N THR A 26 10.11 2.85 2.85
CA THR A 26 8.76 3.34 3.14
C THR A 26 7.83 2.16 3.51
N ILE A 27 7.21 2.24 4.68
CA ILE A 27 6.17 1.32 5.14
C ILE A 27 4.91 2.14 5.42
N ILE A 28 3.78 1.69 4.86
CA ILE A 28 2.46 2.33 5.05
C ILE A 28 1.59 1.42 5.90
N SER A 29 0.95 1.97 6.94
CA SER A 29 -0.14 1.35 7.68
C SER A 29 -1.38 2.23 7.52
N TYR A 30 -2.46 1.67 6.98
CA TYR A 30 -3.62 2.45 6.59
C TYR A 30 -4.93 1.71 6.87
N ASN A 31 -5.76 2.26 7.76
CA ASN A 31 -7.14 1.83 7.90
C ASN A 31 -7.98 2.49 6.79
N VAL A 32 -8.58 1.67 5.93
CA VAL A 32 -9.34 2.15 4.77
C VAL A 32 -10.82 2.38 5.07
N GLU A 33 -11.26 2.18 6.31
CA GLU A 33 -12.62 2.45 6.76
C GLU A 33 -13.71 1.69 5.98
N ASN A 34 -13.76 0.37 6.15
CA ASN A 34 -14.80 -0.50 5.57
C ASN A 34 -14.78 -0.52 4.02
N LEU A 35 -13.79 -1.16 3.43
CA LEU A 35 -13.73 -1.38 1.98
C LEU A 35 -14.48 -2.67 1.61
N PHE A 36 -15.75 -2.56 1.24
CA PHE A 36 -16.62 -3.64 0.75
C PHE A 36 -16.74 -3.63 -0.77
N ASP A 37 -16.98 -4.80 -1.39
CA ASP A 37 -17.01 -4.96 -2.85
C ASP A 37 -18.40 -4.81 -3.51
N CYS A 38 -19.46 -4.58 -2.78
CA CYS A 38 -20.88 -4.50 -3.21
C CYS A 38 -21.54 -5.86 -3.50
N GLN A 39 -20.94 -6.98 -3.17
CA GLN A 39 -21.54 -8.31 -3.30
C GLN A 39 -21.77 -8.89 -1.92
N HIS A 40 -22.96 -9.47 -1.71
CA HIS A 40 -23.28 -10.07 -0.43
C HIS A 40 -22.48 -11.36 -0.20
N ASP A 41 -21.78 -11.44 0.93
CA ASP A 41 -21.21 -12.66 1.46
C ASP A 41 -22.25 -13.35 2.37
N THR A 42 -22.72 -14.50 1.99
CA THR A 42 -23.75 -15.26 2.74
C THR A 42 -23.31 -15.68 4.15
N LEU A 43 -22.04 -15.59 4.47
CA LEU A 43 -21.47 -15.95 5.76
C LEU A 43 -21.24 -14.74 6.68
N LYS A 44 -21.50 -13.53 6.19
CA LYS A 44 -21.18 -12.27 6.88
C LYS A 44 -22.40 -11.34 6.96
N ASP A 45 -22.40 -10.43 7.93
CA ASP A 45 -23.42 -9.39 8.09
C ASP A 45 -22.97 -8.09 7.38
N ASP A 46 -22.95 -8.13 6.04
CA ASP A 46 -22.54 -7.05 5.17
C ASP A 46 -23.69 -6.26 4.53
N TYR A 47 -24.95 -6.58 4.90
CA TYR A 47 -26.16 -6.01 4.29
C TYR A 47 -26.18 -4.50 4.23
N SER A 48 -25.57 -3.81 5.21
CA SER A 48 -25.48 -2.35 5.23
C SER A 48 -24.63 -1.76 4.11
N PHE A 49 -23.70 -2.56 3.57
CA PHE A 49 -22.75 -2.19 2.51
C PHE A 49 -23.11 -2.76 1.13
N LEU A 50 -24.38 -3.06 0.92
CA LEU A 50 -24.91 -3.40 -0.39
C LEU A 50 -25.55 -2.16 -1.06
N PRO A 51 -25.76 -2.20 -2.39
CA PRO A 51 -26.41 -1.08 -3.10
C PRO A 51 -27.78 -0.71 -2.53
N ASP A 52 -28.56 -1.70 -2.07
CA ASP A 52 -29.87 -1.52 -1.44
C ASP A 52 -29.79 -1.38 0.09
N GLY A 53 -28.59 -1.46 0.67
CA GLY A 53 -28.35 -1.36 2.11
C GLY A 53 -28.36 0.07 2.61
N MET A 54 -28.22 0.22 3.94
CA MET A 54 -28.30 1.53 4.62
C MET A 54 -27.28 2.54 4.08
N HIS A 55 -26.10 2.11 3.68
CA HIS A 55 -25.05 2.99 3.16
C HIS A 55 -25.16 3.23 1.67
N HIS A 56 -26.12 2.60 0.96
CA HIS A 56 -26.26 2.67 -0.50
C HIS A 56 -24.90 2.49 -1.20
N TRP A 57 -24.22 1.38 -0.87
CA TRP A 57 -22.86 1.12 -1.29
C TRP A 57 -22.84 0.61 -2.73
N THR A 58 -22.94 1.52 -3.69
CA THR A 58 -22.97 1.22 -5.12
C THR A 58 -21.58 0.92 -5.66
N TYR A 59 -21.54 0.22 -6.80
CA TYR A 59 -20.29 -0.05 -7.53
C TYR A 59 -19.50 1.23 -7.85
N TYR A 60 -20.17 2.33 -8.18
CA TYR A 60 -19.52 3.61 -8.40
C TYR A 60 -18.80 4.12 -7.14
N ARG A 61 -19.43 4.01 -5.99
CA ARG A 61 -18.82 4.42 -4.70
C ARG A 61 -17.62 3.53 -4.36
N TYR A 62 -17.74 2.22 -4.57
CA TYR A 62 -16.64 1.27 -4.41
C TYR A 62 -15.44 1.64 -5.28
N GLN A 63 -15.64 1.84 -6.59
CA GLN A 63 -14.57 2.22 -7.52
C GLN A 63 -13.93 3.56 -7.13
N THR A 64 -14.74 4.55 -6.76
CA THR A 64 -14.25 5.87 -6.31
C THR A 64 -13.39 5.73 -5.05
N LYS A 65 -13.78 4.87 -4.11
CA LYS A 65 -13.02 4.63 -2.88
C LYS A 65 -11.69 3.96 -3.18
N LEU A 66 -11.67 2.93 -4.04
CA LEU A 66 -10.43 2.30 -4.48
C LEU A 66 -9.46 3.30 -5.13
N ASP A 67 -9.98 4.20 -5.97
CA ASP A 67 -9.15 5.24 -6.62
C ASP A 67 -8.54 6.18 -5.58
N ARG A 68 -9.31 6.58 -4.55
CA ARG A 68 -8.82 7.44 -3.46
C ARG A 68 -7.76 6.75 -2.62
N ILE A 69 -7.98 5.48 -2.26
CA ILE A 69 -6.99 4.68 -1.51
C ILE A 69 -5.69 4.58 -2.32
N ALA A 70 -5.79 4.26 -3.62
CA ALA A 70 -4.63 4.20 -4.51
C ALA A 70 -3.89 5.54 -4.58
N GLN A 71 -4.61 6.67 -4.68
CA GLN A 71 -4.02 8.01 -4.67
C GLN A 71 -3.25 8.31 -3.37
N VAL A 72 -3.80 7.93 -2.21
CA VAL A 72 -3.11 8.09 -0.93
C VAL A 72 -1.79 7.30 -0.92
N ILE A 73 -1.84 6.03 -1.31
CA ILE A 73 -0.64 5.17 -1.37
C ILE A 73 0.40 5.75 -2.33
N VAL A 74 -0.01 6.18 -3.53
CA VAL A 74 0.89 6.78 -4.52
C VAL A 74 1.51 8.07 -4.00
N ASN A 75 0.73 8.93 -3.35
CA ASN A 75 1.23 10.21 -2.83
C ASN A 75 2.25 10.01 -1.70
N ILE A 76 2.06 9.01 -0.84
CA ILE A 76 3.01 8.68 0.22
C ILE A 76 4.27 8.02 -0.36
N SER A 77 4.10 7.10 -1.31
CA SER A 77 5.19 6.35 -1.95
C SER A 77 6.06 7.22 -2.87
N GLY A 78 5.49 8.27 -3.44
CA GLY A 78 6.19 9.11 -4.43
C GLY A 78 6.47 8.37 -5.74
N TRP A 79 7.72 8.46 -6.21
CA TRP A 79 8.16 7.82 -7.46
C TRP A 79 8.48 6.34 -7.27
N GLU A 80 8.90 5.97 -6.06
CA GLU A 80 9.22 4.60 -5.68
C GLU A 80 8.02 3.94 -5.00
N SER A 81 7.99 2.61 -5.01
CA SER A 81 6.95 1.90 -4.28
C SER A 81 7.26 1.88 -2.78
N ALA A 82 6.25 1.97 -1.93
CA ALA A 82 6.41 1.56 -0.55
C ALA A 82 6.81 0.08 -0.52
N ALA A 83 7.74 -0.29 0.36
CA ALA A 83 8.20 -1.67 0.49
C ALA A 83 7.11 -2.58 1.07
N LEU A 84 6.24 -2.01 1.90
CA LEU A 84 5.11 -2.70 2.50
C LEU A 84 3.94 -1.73 2.66
N VAL A 85 2.74 -2.20 2.32
CA VAL A 85 1.47 -1.52 2.60
C VAL A 85 0.59 -2.46 3.41
N GLY A 86 0.39 -2.16 4.68
CA GLY A 86 -0.58 -2.83 5.56
C GLY A 86 -1.91 -2.09 5.51
N LEU A 87 -2.98 -2.81 5.21
CA LEU A 87 -4.34 -2.28 5.17
C LEU A 87 -5.18 -2.93 6.25
N CYS A 88 -6.09 -2.18 6.85
CA CYS A 88 -7.11 -2.67 7.77
C CYS A 88 -8.50 -2.31 7.25
N GLU A 89 -9.48 -3.11 7.62
CA GLU A 89 -10.89 -2.98 7.21
C GLU A 89 -11.11 -3.18 5.71
N VAL A 90 -10.48 -4.23 5.17
CA VAL A 90 -10.69 -4.73 3.81
C VAL A 90 -11.50 -6.01 3.88
N GLU A 91 -12.61 -6.08 3.15
CA GLU A 91 -13.54 -7.20 3.20
C GLU A 91 -12.92 -8.52 2.70
N ASN A 92 -12.28 -8.49 1.55
CA ASN A 92 -11.88 -9.75 0.90
C ASN A 92 -10.71 -9.58 -0.09
N THR A 93 -10.24 -10.72 -0.58
CA THR A 93 -9.18 -10.81 -1.60
C THR A 93 -9.51 -10.04 -2.88
N ARG A 94 -10.78 -9.96 -3.28
CA ARG A 94 -11.19 -9.23 -4.49
C ARG A 94 -10.93 -7.73 -4.35
N CYS A 95 -11.23 -7.15 -3.20
CA CYS A 95 -10.90 -5.75 -2.90
C CYS A 95 -9.40 -5.48 -3.04
N LEU A 96 -8.54 -6.40 -2.56
CA LEU A 96 -7.09 -6.30 -2.70
C LEU A 96 -6.64 -6.42 -4.16
N LEU A 97 -7.21 -7.34 -4.94
CA LEU A 97 -6.91 -7.48 -6.37
C LEU A 97 -7.25 -6.22 -7.14
N ASP A 98 -8.44 -5.66 -6.90
CA ASP A 98 -8.90 -4.45 -7.55
C ASP A 98 -8.02 -3.23 -7.19
N LEU A 99 -7.54 -3.17 -5.94
CA LEU A 99 -6.58 -2.14 -5.50
C LEU A 99 -5.20 -2.35 -6.14
N CYS A 100 -4.69 -3.59 -6.16
CA CYS A 100 -3.42 -3.91 -6.83
C CYS A 100 -3.45 -3.58 -8.32
N TYR A 101 -4.59 -3.75 -8.98
CA TYR A 101 -4.76 -3.35 -10.38
C TYR A 101 -4.58 -1.84 -10.58
N ARG A 102 -5.06 -1.01 -9.66
CA ARG A 102 -4.84 0.45 -9.68
C ARG A 102 -3.39 0.83 -9.41
N LEU A 103 -2.71 0.04 -8.59
CA LEU A 103 -1.31 0.21 -8.22
C LEU A 103 -0.36 -0.63 -9.10
N LYS A 104 -0.82 -1.08 -10.27
CA LYS A 104 -0.09 -2.02 -11.15
C LYS A 104 1.34 -1.60 -11.49
N ARG A 105 1.63 -0.30 -11.51
CA ARG A 105 2.98 0.22 -11.75
C ARG A 105 4.00 -0.20 -10.68
N PHE A 106 3.53 -0.48 -9.46
CA PHE A 106 4.37 -0.86 -8.32
C PHE A 106 4.54 -2.38 -8.17
N HIS A 107 3.79 -3.19 -8.95
CA HIS A 107 3.88 -4.64 -8.95
C HIS A 107 3.70 -5.30 -7.57
N TYR A 108 2.83 -4.75 -6.72
CA TYR A 108 2.55 -5.32 -5.41
C TYR A 108 2.03 -6.75 -5.51
N LYS A 109 2.48 -7.60 -4.59
CA LYS A 109 1.86 -8.87 -4.25
C LYS A 109 1.02 -8.66 -3.00
N TYR A 110 -0.04 -9.42 -2.83
CA TYR A 110 -0.92 -9.29 -1.68
C TYR A 110 -0.99 -10.60 -0.89
N VAL A 111 -1.31 -10.44 0.39
CA VAL A 111 -1.69 -11.51 1.32
C VAL A 111 -2.93 -11.00 2.03
N HIS A 112 -3.97 -11.83 2.10
CA HIS A 112 -5.19 -11.55 2.84
C HIS A 112 -5.28 -12.50 4.03
N TYR A 113 -5.69 -11.99 5.16
CA TYR A 113 -6.00 -12.74 6.36
C TYR A 113 -7.44 -12.43 6.75
N GLU A 114 -8.25 -13.44 6.96
CA GLU A 114 -9.62 -13.28 7.43
C GLU A 114 -9.66 -13.29 8.96
N SER A 115 -10.24 -12.25 9.53
CA SER A 115 -10.49 -12.16 10.96
C SER A 115 -11.86 -12.77 11.34
N ASP A 116 -12.11 -12.83 12.64
CA ASP A 116 -13.41 -13.26 13.18
C ASP A 116 -14.45 -12.11 13.22
N ASP A 117 -14.26 -11.00 12.50
CA ASP A 117 -15.22 -9.91 12.45
C ASP A 117 -16.51 -10.36 11.75
N GLU A 118 -17.65 -10.21 12.44
CA GLU A 118 -18.96 -10.62 11.93
C GLU A 118 -19.39 -9.85 10.67
N ARG A 119 -18.86 -8.63 10.48
CA ARG A 119 -19.11 -7.79 9.30
C ARG A 119 -18.31 -8.26 8.08
N GLY A 120 -17.21 -8.99 8.30
CA GLY A 120 -16.35 -9.49 7.25
C GLY A 120 -15.31 -8.47 6.77
N VAL A 121 -14.80 -7.62 7.65
CA VAL A 121 -13.66 -6.73 7.34
C VAL A 121 -12.47 -7.01 8.25
N ASP A 122 -11.28 -6.96 7.68
CA ASP A 122 -10.00 -7.37 8.30
C ASP A 122 -9.01 -6.22 8.38
#